data_4a4494409089977d52d39f90b7ae582a
#
_entry.id   4a4494409089977d52d39f90b7ae582a
#
_cell.length_a   1.000
_cell.length_b   1.000
_cell.length_c   1.000
_cell.angle_alpha   90.00
_cell.angle_beta   90.00
_cell.angle_gamma   90.00
#
_symmetry.space_group_name_H-M   'P 1'
#
loop_
_entity.id
_entity.type
_entity.pdbx_description
1 polymer ?
#
loop_
_entity_poly.entity_id
_entity_poly.type
_entity_poly.pdbx_seq_one_letter_code
_entity_poly.pdbx_strand_id
1 'polypeptide(L)'
;MSWQRIDDATSHLAAPLAAVDLTALDANARDLVRRAEGVPIRIATKSVRCPALLRAIADRAGDIAIGYMTASAAETAFYASEGIRDLVLAYPTMQRSDAVHLARANRTALAATVVDDAAQLDILSDAARAEGTTIPVVIDVDMSWRPAGDAVHVGVRRSPLRDPAAIAALARRIAGT
;
A
#
# COMPACT_ATOMS: atom_id res chain seq x y z
N MET A 1 7.47 25.03 13.77
CA MET A 1 8.60 24.13 14.07
C MET A 1 9.88 24.92 13.87
N SER A 2 10.78 24.98 14.85
CA SER A 2 12.07 25.67 14.69
C SER A 2 13.12 24.63 14.28
N TRP A 3 13.75 24.78 13.12
CA TRP A 3 14.90 23.98 12.68
C TRP A 3 16.01 23.99 13.73
N GLN A 4 16.19 25.12 14.44
CA GLN A 4 17.14 25.27 15.52
C GLN A 4 17.03 24.18 16.59
N ARG A 5 15.81 23.79 16.97
CA ARG A 5 15.58 22.72 17.96
C ARG A 5 16.09 21.35 17.48
N ILE A 6 15.97 21.06 16.18
CA ILE A 6 16.48 19.82 15.61
C ILE A 6 17.99 19.85 15.53
N ASP A 7 18.56 20.98 15.09
CA ASP A 7 20.01 21.18 15.00
C ASP A 7 20.66 21.04 16.38
N ASP A 8 20.11 21.70 17.40
CA ASP A 8 20.61 21.62 18.78
C ASP A 8 20.54 20.18 19.32
N ALA A 9 19.44 19.47 19.05
CA ALA A 9 19.24 18.09 19.52
C ALA A 9 20.16 17.08 18.81
N THR A 10 20.66 17.38 17.60
CA THR A 10 21.46 16.45 16.79
C THR A 10 22.92 16.88 16.64
N SER A 11 23.31 18.07 17.14
CA SER A 11 24.65 18.66 16.99
C SER A 11 25.81 17.77 17.49
N HIS A 12 25.53 16.86 18.42
CA HIS A 12 26.51 15.91 18.98
C HIS A 12 26.63 14.60 18.21
N LEU A 13 25.79 14.39 17.17
CA LEU A 13 25.76 13.18 16.36
C LEU A 13 26.54 13.35 15.06
N ALA A 14 27.20 12.28 14.62
CA ALA A 14 27.91 12.29 13.34
C ALA A 14 26.92 12.13 12.16
N ALA A 15 27.13 12.94 11.11
CA ALA A 15 26.39 12.78 9.86
C ALA A 15 26.96 11.58 9.01
N PRO A 16 26.15 10.94 8.13
CA PRO A 16 24.76 11.27 7.83
C PRO A 16 23.77 10.73 8.88
N LEU A 17 22.75 11.50 9.20
CA LEU A 17 21.69 11.09 10.13
C LEU A 17 20.31 11.53 9.60
N ALA A 18 19.26 10.86 10.09
CA ALA A 18 17.87 11.29 9.89
C ALA A 18 17.23 11.51 11.25
N ALA A 19 16.58 12.64 11.42
CA ALA A 19 15.87 12.99 12.66
C ALA A 19 14.36 13.11 12.40
N VAL A 20 13.55 12.63 13.35
CA VAL A 20 12.09 12.75 13.32
C VAL A 20 11.64 13.54 14.54
N ASP A 21 10.95 14.65 14.32
CA ASP A 21 10.27 15.38 15.38
C ASP A 21 8.98 14.65 15.76
N LEU A 22 8.99 13.94 16.89
CA LEU A 22 7.85 13.15 17.35
C LEU A 22 6.64 14.03 17.70
N THR A 23 6.84 15.29 18.11
CA THR A 23 5.74 16.24 18.36
C THR A 23 5.02 16.59 17.06
N ALA A 24 5.79 16.83 15.99
CA ALA A 24 5.23 17.10 14.67
C ALA A 24 4.56 15.85 14.08
N LEU A 25 5.16 14.67 14.25
CA LEU A 25 4.57 13.40 13.84
C LEU A 25 3.19 13.20 14.50
N ASP A 26 3.10 13.44 15.79
CA ASP A 26 1.87 13.32 16.56
C ASP A 26 0.79 14.32 16.10
N ALA A 27 1.17 15.57 15.88
CA ALA A 27 0.26 16.59 15.36
C ALA A 27 -0.25 16.25 13.95
N ASN A 28 0.62 15.76 13.07
CA ASN A 28 0.26 15.34 11.71
C ASN A 28 -0.66 14.12 11.73
N ALA A 29 -0.39 13.13 12.58
CA ALA A 29 -1.24 11.95 12.70
C ALA A 29 -2.66 12.33 13.15
N ARG A 30 -2.79 13.19 14.13
CA ARG A 30 -4.11 13.70 14.60
C ARG A 30 -4.83 14.50 13.51
N ASP A 31 -4.11 15.32 12.74
CA ASP A 31 -4.72 16.09 11.65
C ASP A 31 -5.25 15.16 10.53
N LEU A 32 -4.52 14.10 10.19
CA LEU A 32 -4.98 13.10 9.23
C LEU A 32 -6.24 12.38 9.72
N VAL A 33 -6.27 11.96 10.99
CA VAL A 33 -7.46 11.35 11.60
C VAL A 33 -8.65 12.30 11.55
N ARG A 34 -8.46 13.55 11.94
CA ARG A 34 -9.51 14.57 11.89
C ARG A 34 -10.06 14.77 10.47
N ARG A 35 -9.16 14.85 9.46
CA ARG A 35 -9.54 15.04 8.05
C ARG A 35 -10.18 13.81 7.41
N ALA A 36 -9.92 12.62 7.96
CA ALA A 36 -10.54 11.39 7.49
C ALA A 36 -12.04 11.31 7.85
N GLU A 37 -12.52 12.12 8.81
CA GLU A 37 -13.95 12.22 9.16
C GLU A 37 -14.64 10.87 9.39
N GLY A 38 -13.92 9.94 10.03
CA GLY A 38 -14.40 8.58 10.28
C GLY A 38 -14.21 7.58 9.14
N VAL A 39 -13.72 8.02 7.98
CA VAL A 39 -13.39 7.09 6.88
C VAL A 39 -12.11 6.33 7.20
N PRO A 40 -12.13 4.98 7.16
CA PRO A 40 -10.92 4.18 7.42
C PRO A 40 -9.79 4.49 6.43
N ILE A 41 -8.56 4.57 6.95
CA ILE A 41 -7.37 4.88 6.16
C ILE A 41 -6.31 3.77 6.27
N ARG A 42 -5.48 3.61 5.22
CA ARG A 42 -4.26 2.81 5.25
C ARG A 42 -3.03 3.70 5.24
N ILE A 43 -2.06 3.37 6.10
CA ILE A 43 -0.81 4.12 6.19
C ILE A 43 0.12 3.66 5.07
N ALA A 44 0.57 4.60 4.22
CA ALA A 44 1.49 4.31 3.12
C ALA A 44 2.92 4.15 3.64
N THR A 45 3.46 2.94 3.60
CA THR A 45 4.78 2.61 4.15
C THR A 45 5.92 3.27 3.40
N LYS A 46 5.77 3.46 2.08
CA LYS A 46 6.81 4.06 1.21
C LYS A 46 7.28 5.44 1.65
N SER A 47 6.45 6.18 2.37
CA SER A 47 6.75 7.54 2.84
C SER A 47 7.52 7.56 4.16
N VAL A 48 7.49 6.47 4.92
CA VAL A 48 8.07 6.41 6.29
C VAL A 48 9.21 5.39 6.36
N ARG A 49 9.01 4.16 5.84
CA ARG A 49 9.99 3.06 5.79
C ARG A 49 10.69 2.74 7.12
N CYS A 50 10.03 3.03 8.23
CA CYS A 50 10.52 2.75 9.58
C CYS A 50 9.40 2.06 10.37
N PRO A 51 9.51 0.76 10.69
CA PRO A 51 8.46 0.02 11.38
C PRO A 51 8.04 0.62 12.71
N ALA A 52 9.00 1.15 13.49
CA ALA A 52 8.69 1.77 14.78
C ALA A 52 7.82 3.03 14.61
N LEU A 53 8.12 3.87 13.60
CA LEU A 53 7.32 5.06 13.31
C LEU A 53 5.94 4.70 12.75
N LEU A 54 5.85 3.67 11.89
CA LEU A 54 4.57 3.20 11.36
C LEU A 54 3.66 2.69 12.46
N ARG A 55 4.19 1.92 13.43
CA ARG A 55 3.46 1.49 14.62
C ARG A 55 3.00 2.71 15.44
N ALA A 56 3.91 3.63 15.70
CA ALA A 56 3.58 4.84 16.44
C ALA A 56 2.49 5.70 15.78
N ILE A 57 2.45 5.75 14.43
CA ILE A 57 1.39 6.43 13.68
C ILE A 57 0.08 5.66 13.80
N ALA A 58 0.12 4.32 13.63
CA ALA A 58 -1.06 3.47 13.75
C ALA A 58 -1.69 3.56 15.15
N ASP A 59 -0.87 3.50 16.21
CA ASP A 59 -1.35 3.64 17.59
C ASP A 59 -2.07 4.98 17.83
N ARG A 60 -1.56 6.06 17.23
CA ARG A 60 -2.17 7.40 17.35
C ARG A 60 -3.45 7.54 16.53
N ALA A 61 -3.50 6.87 15.40
CA ALA A 61 -4.68 6.88 14.54
C ALA A 61 -5.81 5.99 15.07
N GLY A 62 -5.46 5.02 15.93
CA GLY A 62 -6.44 4.09 16.51
C GLY A 62 -7.20 3.29 15.45
N ASP A 63 -8.47 3.01 15.69
CA ASP A 63 -9.32 2.17 14.86
C ASP A 63 -9.53 2.69 13.43
N ILE A 64 -9.19 3.95 13.17
CA ILE A 64 -9.28 4.53 11.83
C ILE A 64 -8.16 4.04 10.89
N ALA A 65 -7.01 3.64 11.45
CA ALA A 65 -5.90 3.05 10.71
C ALA A 65 -6.09 1.53 10.58
N ILE A 66 -6.73 1.11 9.49
CA ILE A 66 -7.10 -0.30 9.28
C ILE A 66 -5.96 -1.19 8.77
N GLY A 67 -4.78 -0.63 8.48
CA GLY A 67 -3.63 -1.40 8.00
C GLY A 67 -2.64 -0.56 7.20
N TYR A 68 -1.78 -1.23 6.42
CA TYR A 68 -0.74 -0.57 5.65
C TYR A 68 -0.93 -0.75 4.14
N MET A 69 -0.49 0.25 3.39
CA MET A 69 -0.34 0.19 1.94
C MET A 69 1.15 0.13 1.60
N THR A 70 1.60 -1.02 1.08
CA THR A 70 3.00 -1.33 0.82
C THR A 70 3.40 -1.05 -0.63
N ALA A 71 4.71 -0.95 -0.89
CA ALA A 71 5.25 -0.62 -2.21
C ALA A 71 5.89 -1.82 -2.94
N SER A 72 6.17 -2.93 -2.24
CA SER A 72 6.67 -4.17 -2.84
C SER A 72 6.14 -5.41 -2.13
N ALA A 73 6.13 -6.55 -2.81
CA ALA A 73 5.67 -7.81 -2.24
C ALA A 73 6.58 -8.30 -1.11
N ALA A 74 7.89 -8.07 -1.21
CA ALA A 74 8.84 -8.39 -0.15
C ALA A 74 8.57 -7.56 1.12
N GLU A 75 8.26 -6.27 0.97
CA GLU A 75 7.85 -5.40 2.07
C GLU A 75 6.52 -5.86 2.69
N THR A 76 5.57 -6.29 1.85
CA THR A 76 4.29 -6.84 2.32
C THR A 76 4.52 -8.10 3.17
N ALA A 77 5.36 -9.01 2.70
CA ALA A 77 5.71 -10.23 3.45
C ALA A 77 6.43 -9.90 4.77
N PHE A 78 7.33 -8.91 4.77
CA PHE A 78 8.00 -8.43 5.97
C PHE A 78 6.98 -7.92 7.01
N TYR A 79 6.07 -7.03 6.64
CA TYR A 79 5.07 -6.52 7.59
C TYR A 79 4.09 -7.59 8.06
N ALA A 80 3.74 -8.56 7.22
CA ALA A 80 2.95 -9.72 7.65
C ALA A 80 3.68 -10.52 8.74
N SER A 81 5.00 -10.75 8.60
CA SER A 81 5.83 -11.42 9.60
C SER A 81 5.98 -10.62 10.91
N GLU A 82 5.88 -9.29 10.82
CA GLU A 82 5.85 -8.37 11.97
C GLU A 82 4.48 -8.30 12.67
N GLY A 83 3.51 -9.11 12.24
CA GLY A 83 2.19 -9.22 12.86
C GLY A 83 1.15 -8.21 12.34
N ILE A 84 1.43 -7.44 11.30
CA ILE A 84 0.44 -6.58 10.66
C ILE A 84 -0.54 -7.45 9.88
N ARG A 85 -1.84 -7.28 10.14
CA ARG A 85 -2.89 -8.18 9.64
C ARG A 85 -3.60 -7.74 8.38
N ASP A 86 -3.60 -6.44 8.06
CA ASP A 86 -4.26 -5.88 6.86
C ASP A 86 -3.24 -5.11 6.02
N LEU A 87 -2.96 -5.64 4.83
CA LEU A 87 -1.93 -5.13 3.93
C LEU A 87 -2.48 -5.04 2.50
N VAL A 88 -2.12 -3.98 1.78
CA VAL A 88 -2.40 -3.84 0.35
C VAL A 88 -1.12 -3.48 -0.38
N LEU A 89 -0.65 -4.35 -1.28
CA LEU A 89 0.40 -4.00 -2.23
C LEU A 89 -0.19 -3.07 -3.30
N ALA A 90 0.32 -1.83 -3.35
CA ALA A 90 -0.26 -0.74 -4.16
C ALA A 90 0.13 -0.79 -5.65
N TYR A 91 0.94 -1.74 -6.06
CA TYR A 91 1.44 -1.85 -7.44
C TYR A 91 1.23 -3.25 -7.99
N PRO A 92 0.71 -3.36 -9.24
CA PRO A 92 0.62 -4.64 -9.93
C PRO A 92 2.01 -5.25 -10.15
N THR A 93 2.08 -6.59 -10.16
CA THR A 93 3.33 -7.31 -10.45
C THR A 93 3.11 -8.45 -11.43
N MET A 94 4.13 -8.69 -12.27
CA MET A 94 4.25 -9.85 -13.15
C MET A 94 5.37 -10.81 -12.68
N GLN A 95 5.97 -10.53 -11.53
CA GLN A 95 7.07 -11.35 -11.02
C GLN A 95 6.55 -12.54 -10.20
N ARG A 96 6.96 -13.75 -10.57
CA ARG A 96 6.59 -14.97 -9.83
C ARG A 96 7.08 -14.95 -8.38
N SER A 97 8.26 -14.39 -8.11
CA SER A 97 8.79 -14.22 -6.76
C SER A 97 7.89 -13.36 -5.88
N ASP A 98 7.31 -12.29 -6.44
CA ASP A 98 6.38 -11.42 -5.73
C ASP A 98 5.09 -12.15 -5.37
N ALA A 99 4.55 -12.93 -6.31
CA ALA A 99 3.37 -13.76 -6.06
C ALA A 99 3.60 -14.78 -4.91
N VAL A 100 4.80 -15.37 -4.84
CA VAL A 100 5.18 -16.27 -3.73
C VAL A 100 5.23 -15.50 -2.40
N HIS A 101 5.81 -14.29 -2.38
CA HIS A 101 5.80 -13.44 -1.18
C HIS A 101 4.39 -13.13 -0.70
N LEU A 102 3.49 -12.77 -1.63
CA LEU A 102 2.08 -12.48 -1.32
C LEU A 102 1.33 -13.72 -0.82
N ALA A 103 1.52 -14.87 -1.48
CA ALA A 103 0.91 -16.12 -1.06
C ALA A 103 1.32 -16.49 0.37
N ARG A 104 2.62 -16.38 0.68
CA ARG A 104 3.14 -16.64 2.04
C ARG A 104 2.63 -15.64 3.07
N ALA A 105 2.55 -14.35 2.73
CA ALA A 105 1.99 -13.32 3.60
C ALA A 105 0.53 -13.66 3.99
N ASN A 106 -0.24 -14.22 3.05
CA ASN A 106 -1.63 -14.61 3.27
C ASN A 106 -1.81 -15.86 4.16
N ARG A 107 -0.74 -16.49 4.64
CA ARG A 107 -0.83 -17.51 5.70
C ARG A 107 -1.17 -16.90 7.06
N THR A 108 -0.81 -15.64 7.30
CA THR A 108 -0.93 -14.99 8.61
C THR A 108 -1.61 -13.62 8.57
N ALA A 109 -1.82 -13.04 7.39
CA ALA A 109 -2.39 -11.71 7.21
C ALA A 109 -3.38 -11.71 6.03
N LEU A 110 -4.19 -10.68 5.92
CA LEU A 110 -4.90 -10.31 4.70
C LEU A 110 -3.96 -9.42 3.89
N ALA A 111 -3.26 -9.99 2.90
CA ALA A 111 -2.32 -9.28 2.05
C ALA A 111 -2.84 -9.22 0.61
N ALA A 112 -3.67 -8.21 0.34
CA ALA A 112 -4.21 -7.98 -0.99
C ALA A 112 -3.17 -7.38 -1.94
N THR A 113 -3.34 -7.59 -3.24
CA THR A 113 -2.53 -6.94 -4.28
C THR A 113 -3.41 -6.28 -5.33
N VAL A 114 -2.89 -5.22 -5.93
CA VAL A 114 -3.56 -4.54 -7.05
C VAL A 114 -3.31 -5.33 -8.34
N VAL A 115 -4.33 -5.43 -9.20
CA VAL A 115 -4.27 -6.07 -10.52
C VAL A 115 -4.94 -5.19 -11.58
N ASP A 116 -4.41 -5.20 -12.78
CA ASP A 116 -4.92 -4.46 -13.93
C ASP A 116 -4.86 -5.26 -15.25
N ASP A 117 -4.40 -6.52 -15.18
CA ASP A 117 -4.32 -7.45 -16.31
C ASP A 117 -4.65 -8.89 -15.89
N ALA A 118 -5.28 -9.64 -16.77
CA ALA A 118 -5.65 -11.04 -16.53
C ALA A 118 -4.45 -11.98 -16.36
N ALA A 119 -3.32 -11.69 -17.01
CA ALA A 119 -2.10 -12.50 -16.87
C ALA A 119 -1.51 -12.48 -15.45
N GLN A 120 -1.76 -11.42 -14.69
CA GLN A 120 -1.35 -11.34 -13.28
C GLN A 120 -2.11 -12.36 -12.43
N LEU A 121 -3.40 -12.60 -12.74
CA LEU A 121 -4.22 -13.58 -12.02
C LEU A 121 -3.67 -14.99 -12.14
N ASP A 122 -3.15 -15.38 -13.30
CA ASP A 122 -2.60 -16.72 -13.52
C ASP A 122 -1.36 -16.94 -12.62
N ILE A 123 -0.47 -15.94 -12.56
CA ILE A 123 0.75 -15.99 -11.70
C ILE A 123 0.37 -16.02 -10.22
N LEU A 124 -0.59 -15.19 -9.81
CA LEU A 124 -1.06 -15.14 -8.41
C LEU A 124 -1.76 -16.43 -8.00
N SER A 125 -2.61 -16.99 -8.87
CA SER A 125 -3.33 -18.24 -8.62
C SER A 125 -2.39 -19.43 -8.52
N ASP A 126 -1.35 -19.50 -9.37
CA ASP A 126 -0.33 -20.54 -9.30
C ASP A 126 0.41 -20.51 -7.94
N ALA A 127 0.82 -19.32 -7.51
CA ALA A 127 1.48 -19.15 -6.23
C ALA A 127 0.56 -19.46 -5.03
N ALA A 128 -0.68 -18.99 -5.08
CA ALA A 128 -1.68 -19.23 -4.05
C ALA A 128 -1.95 -20.73 -3.88
N ARG A 129 -2.14 -21.46 -4.98
CA ARG A 129 -2.33 -22.92 -4.98
C ARG A 129 -1.11 -23.66 -4.42
N ALA A 130 0.10 -23.26 -4.82
CA ALA A 130 1.34 -23.88 -4.33
C ALA A 130 1.55 -23.71 -2.82
N GLU A 131 1.14 -22.57 -2.26
CA GLU A 131 1.28 -22.24 -0.84
C GLU A 131 0.02 -22.59 -0.01
N GLY A 132 -1.04 -23.11 -0.64
CA GLY A 132 -2.31 -23.46 0.03
C GLY A 132 -3.05 -22.26 0.63
N THR A 133 -2.99 -21.11 -0.05
CA THR A 133 -3.58 -19.84 0.42
C THR A 133 -4.48 -19.22 -0.64
N THR A 134 -5.09 -18.09 -0.31
CA THR A 134 -5.83 -17.23 -1.25
C THR A 134 -5.21 -15.84 -1.22
N ILE A 135 -4.98 -15.24 -2.38
CA ILE A 135 -4.48 -13.87 -2.49
C ILE A 135 -5.65 -12.96 -2.89
N PRO A 136 -6.15 -12.10 -1.99
CA PRO A 136 -7.16 -11.12 -2.35
C PRO A 136 -6.63 -10.11 -3.36
N VAL A 137 -7.47 -9.68 -4.30
CA VAL A 137 -7.06 -8.73 -5.34
C VAL A 137 -7.96 -7.50 -5.37
N VAL A 138 -7.38 -6.37 -5.78
CA VAL A 138 -8.04 -5.09 -5.99
C VAL A 138 -7.82 -4.67 -7.43
N ILE A 139 -8.89 -4.42 -8.19
CA ILE A 139 -8.77 -3.97 -9.57
C ILE A 139 -8.36 -2.49 -9.60
N ASP A 140 -7.24 -2.17 -10.25
CA ASP A 140 -6.81 -0.79 -10.49
C ASP A 140 -7.49 -0.21 -11.72
N VAL A 141 -8.21 0.89 -11.55
CA VAL A 141 -8.97 1.55 -12.62
C VAL A 141 -8.41 2.95 -12.88
N ASP A 142 -8.10 3.26 -14.13
CA ASP A 142 -7.69 4.61 -14.52
C ASP A 142 -8.91 5.55 -14.58
N MET A 143 -9.06 6.40 -13.57
CA MET A 143 -10.10 7.43 -13.44
C MET A 143 -9.65 8.80 -13.99
N SER A 144 -8.58 8.86 -14.77
CA SER A 144 -8.09 10.12 -15.33
C SER A 144 -9.11 10.80 -16.26
N TRP A 145 -9.14 12.11 -16.22
CA TRP A 145 -10.03 12.90 -17.05
C TRP A 145 -9.43 13.13 -18.45
N ARG A 146 -10.19 12.82 -19.49
CA ARG A 146 -9.76 12.88 -20.90
C ARG A 146 -10.81 13.57 -21.77
N PRO A 147 -10.95 14.90 -21.68
CA PRO A 147 -12.03 15.65 -22.35
C PRO A 147 -11.95 15.59 -23.88
N ALA A 148 -10.78 15.32 -24.44
CA ALA A 148 -10.56 15.18 -25.89
C ALA A 148 -9.88 13.83 -26.22
N GLY A 149 -10.32 12.75 -25.60
CA GLY A 149 -9.72 11.43 -25.76
C GLY A 149 -8.25 11.41 -25.32
N ASP A 150 -7.37 10.78 -26.10
CA ASP A 150 -5.94 10.67 -25.76
C ASP A 150 -5.14 11.98 -26.03
N ALA A 151 -5.73 12.99 -26.68
CA ALA A 151 -5.10 14.26 -26.96
C ALA A 151 -4.94 15.14 -25.70
N VAL A 152 -5.85 15.00 -24.73
CA VAL A 152 -5.79 15.72 -23.45
C VAL A 152 -5.97 14.73 -22.30
N HIS A 153 -4.95 14.61 -21.46
CA HIS A 153 -4.95 13.72 -20.31
C HIS A 153 -4.62 14.48 -19.02
N VAL A 154 -5.53 14.43 -18.06
CA VAL A 154 -5.36 14.98 -16.72
C VAL A 154 -5.52 13.85 -15.70
N GLY A 155 -4.45 13.51 -15.00
CA GLY A 155 -4.41 12.43 -14.02
C GLY A 155 -3.16 11.54 -14.16
N VAL A 156 -3.14 10.47 -13.37
CA VAL A 156 -2.03 9.51 -13.32
C VAL A 156 -2.32 8.36 -14.30
N ARG A 157 -1.35 8.02 -15.13
CA ARG A 157 -1.42 6.86 -16.06
C ARG A 157 -0.93 5.62 -15.33
N ARG A 158 -1.78 4.99 -14.52
CA ARG A 158 -1.41 3.82 -13.72
C ARG A 158 -1.92 2.50 -14.26
N SER A 159 -3.14 2.48 -14.77
CA SER A 159 -3.81 1.27 -15.24
C SER A 159 -4.23 1.41 -16.71
N PRO A 160 -4.21 0.34 -17.50
CA PRO A 160 -4.83 0.29 -18.82
C PRO A 160 -6.36 0.23 -18.75
N LEU A 161 -6.92 -0.14 -17.59
CA LEU A 161 -8.35 -0.36 -17.42
C LEU A 161 -9.10 0.96 -17.25
N ARG A 162 -9.84 1.33 -18.28
CA ARG A 162 -10.67 2.55 -18.35
C ARG A 162 -12.11 2.27 -18.77
N ASP A 163 -12.26 1.21 -19.57
CA ASP A 163 -13.56 0.81 -20.10
C ASP A 163 -14.31 -0.07 -19.10
N PRO A 164 -15.57 0.27 -18.76
CA PRO A 164 -16.38 -0.54 -17.85
C PRO A 164 -16.54 -2.01 -18.28
N ALA A 165 -16.57 -2.29 -19.59
CA ALA A 165 -16.70 -3.66 -20.08
C ALA A 165 -15.42 -4.47 -19.83
N ALA A 166 -14.23 -3.88 -20.01
CA ALA A 166 -12.95 -4.50 -19.69
C ALA A 166 -12.80 -4.74 -18.17
N ILE A 167 -13.19 -3.77 -17.34
CA ILE A 167 -13.20 -3.91 -15.89
C ILE A 167 -14.13 -5.05 -15.46
N ALA A 168 -15.35 -5.10 -15.99
CA ALA A 168 -16.30 -6.17 -15.70
C ALA A 168 -15.80 -7.55 -16.19
N ALA A 169 -15.06 -7.60 -17.30
CA ALA A 169 -14.45 -8.84 -17.78
C ALA A 169 -13.38 -9.36 -16.82
N LEU A 170 -12.50 -8.48 -16.32
CA LEU A 170 -11.49 -8.84 -15.32
C LEU A 170 -12.15 -9.28 -14.00
N ALA A 171 -13.19 -8.57 -13.55
CA ALA A 171 -13.94 -8.93 -12.34
C ALA A 171 -14.59 -10.33 -12.45
N ARG A 172 -15.18 -10.67 -13.61
CA ARG A 172 -15.71 -12.02 -13.85
C ARG A 172 -14.62 -13.09 -13.86
N ARG A 173 -13.45 -12.79 -14.42
CA ARG A 173 -12.30 -13.70 -14.38
C ARG A 173 -11.87 -13.98 -12.93
N ILE A 174 -11.76 -12.95 -12.10
CA ILE A 174 -11.43 -13.08 -10.67
C ILE A 174 -12.45 -13.97 -9.95
N ALA A 175 -13.75 -13.76 -10.19
CA ALA A 175 -14.82 -14.54 -9.54
C ALA A 175 -14.83 -16.02 -9.95
N GLY A 176 -14.21 -16.38 -11.09
CA GLY A 176 -14.10 -17.77 -11.58
C GLY A 176 -12.75 -18.44 -11.27
N THR A 177 -11.86 -17.77 -10.56
CA THR A 177 -10.54 -18.28 -10.19
C THR A 177 -10.50 -18.73 -8.75
#